data_764d9a18c5f06757d66cbbbbde14f9c1
#
_entry.id   764d9a18c5f06757d66cbbbbde14f9c1
#
_cell.length_a   1.000
_cell.length_b   1.000
_cell.length_c   1.000
_cell.angle_alpha   90.00
_cell.angle_beta   90.00
_cell.angle_gamma   90.00
#
_symmetry.space_group_name_H-M   'P 1'
#
loop_
_entity.id
_entity.type
_entity.pdbx_description
1 polymer ?
#
loop_
_entity_poly.entity_id
_entity_poly.type
_entity_poly.pdbx_seq_one_letter_code
_entity_poly.pdbx_strand_id
1 'polypeptide(L)'
;MPLNRRKFLEKSAVTGAGVALAGAVTAPGAQAAEARGGTKRGVKRYAFTVMGTTDLHGNVFNWDYFTDKEFDDKDHNDIGLAKISTLVNRIREEKGRRNTLLIDAGDTIQGTQLSYYYAKVDPITAEGGPVHPMAQAMNAMDYDAAALGNHEFNYGIPVLRKFEQQCRFPLLGANALDAKTLRPAFAPYSMHRLRTPFGRDVKVAVLGLTNPGIAIWDKANVQGKMTFPGLEEQAAKWVPKLRSMGADVVIVSAHSGSSGTSSYGDQLPYIENAAGLVAEQVPGIDAILVGHAHTEIPEYFVTNKKTGQQVVLSEPLKWGQRLTLFDFELVWAKGCWKVEKVGAKVLNSNTVEEDRKIVRLLSDEHEKVVAYVNQVIGTNAAEMTSAEAPYKDVPIIDLINHIQADTVKQALAGTEHASLPVLSQAACFSRSARIPAGEVTIRDVAGLYVFENTLEARLMTGAQMKAYLEFSANYFVQTAPGAQVDPAKLTNANGTPDYNYDVVSGLAYEIDIAEPAGSRVTNVRFEGQPLADDAKFVFAVNNYRANGGGNFPHVAASQLLWSNSDEIRNTMIAWVKAKGAVDPAEFAAVDWKLTRNGTPVF
;
A
#
# COMPACT_ATOMS: atom_id res chain seq x y z
N MET A 1 13.14 37.46 8.56
CA MET A 1 12.66 38.43 7.55
C MET A 1 11.81 37.65 6.56
N PRO A 2 10.51 37.89 6.42
CA PRO A 2 9.66 37.13 5.52
C PRO A 2 9.81 37.67 4.09
N LEU A 3 10.11 36.79 3.15
CA LEU A 3 10.15 37.07 1.72
C LEU A 3 8.76 36.88 1.10
N ASN A 4 8.30 37.94 0.49
CA ASN A 4 6.97 38.25 -0.01
C ASN A 4 6.66 37.51 -1.33
N ARG A 5 5.62 36.66 -1.36
CA ARG A 5 5.11 35.88 -2.50
C ARG A 5 4.32 36.71 -3.52
N ARG A 6 4.82 37.87 -3.96
CA ARG A 6 4.12 38.74 -4.92
C ARG A 6 5.00 39.25 -6.07
N LYS A 7 5.77 38.35 -6.73
CA LYS A 7 6.51 38.71 -7.97
C LYS A 7 6.77 37.52 -8.89
N PHE A 8 5.73 36.81 -9.32
CA PHE A 8 5.91 35.81 -10.40
C PHE A 8 4.71 35.71 -11.38
N LEU A 9 3.94 36.79 -11.54
CA LEU A 9 2.87 36.86 -12.53
C LEU A 9 2.94 38.18 -13.31
N GLU A 10 4.02 38.42 -14.01
CA GLU A 10 4.11 39.39 -15.08
C GLU A 10 5.23 38.99 -16.03
N LYS A 11 4.88 38.25 -17.08
CA LYS A 11 5.49 38.28 -18.43
C LYS A 11 5.09 37.04 -19.23
N SER A 12 4.00 37.18 -19.99
CA SER A 12 3.79 36.51 -21.27
C SER A 12 2.46 37.00 -21.85
N ALA A 13 2.46 38.18 -22.37
CA ALA A 13 1.49 38.67 -23.34
C ALA A 13 2.27 39.21 -24.55
N VAL A 14 1.94 38.76 -25.73
CA VAL A 14 2.18 39.24 -27.11
C VAL A 14 2.20 37.97 -28.00
N THR A 15 1.39 37.74 -29.01
CA THR A 15 0.68 38.44 -30.05
C THR A 15 -0.14 37.45 -30.87
N GLY A 16 -1.28 37.85 -31.38
CA GLY A 16 -1.99 37.06 -32.39
C GLY A 16 -3.25 37.79 -32.86
N ALA A 17 -3.10 38.51 -33.97
CA ALA A 17 -4.05 39.43 -34.54
C ALA A 17 -5.41 38.81 -34.92
N GLY A 18 -6.47 39.64 -34.78
CA GLY A 18 -7.82 39.35 -35.21
C GLY A 18 -8.06 39.58 -36.68
N VAL A 19 -9.10 38.91 -37.17
CA VAL A 19 -9.87 39.39 -38.34
C VAL A 19 -11.35 39.26 -37.96
N ALA A 20 -11.99 40.41 -37.85
CA ALA A 20 -13.44 40.54 -37.78
C ALA A 20 -14.00 40.67 -39.20
N LEU A 21 -15.05 39.92 -39.50
CA LEU A 21 -15.92 40.20 -40.65
C LEU A 21 -17.37 40.15 -40.18
N ALA A 22 -17.95 41.33 -40.17
CA ALA A 22 -19.38 41.58 -39.99
C ALA A 22 -20.12 41.30 -41.30
N GLY A 23 -21.27 40.67 -41.22
CA GLY A 23 -22.18 40.48 -42.34
C GLY A 23 -23.62 40.36 -41.87
N ALA A 24 -24.43 41.33 -42.33
CA ALA A 24 -25.72 41.73 -41.83
C ALA A 24 -26.89 40.76 -42.06
N VAL A 25 -27.90 40.98 -41.23
CA VAL A 25 -29.30 40.55 -41.20
C VAL A 25 -30.06 40.68 -42.53
N THR A 26 -30.84 39.66 -42.88
CA THR A 26 -32.19 39.80 -43.44
C THR A 26 -33.04 38.59 -43.14
N ALA A 27 -34.15 38.79 -42.45
CA ALA A 27 -35.29 37.87 -42.47
C ALA A 27 -36.20 38.16 -43.70
N PRO A 28 -36.87 37.17 -44.25
CA PRO A 28 -38.31 37.20 -44.20
C PRO A 28 -39.07 35.86 -44.15
N GLY A 29 -40.22 35.91 -43.53
CA GLY A 29 -41.44 35.32 -44.10
C GLY A 29 -41.75 33.88 -43.63
N ALA A 30 -42.73 33.79 -42.76
CA ALA A 30 -43.45 32.60 -42.37
C ALA A 30 -44.17 31.94 -43.56
N GLN A 31 -44.10 30.61 -43.62
CA GLN A 31 -45.18 29.75 -44.10
C GLN A 31 -45.24 28.46 -43.31
N ALA A 32 -46.34 28.27 -42.61
CA ALA A 32 -46.67 27.06 -41.91
C ALA A 32 -46.94 25.91 -42.92
N ALA A 33 -46.17 24.86 -42.85
CA ALA A 33 -46.50 23.57 -43.42
C ALA A 33 -46.58 22.58 -42.28
N GLU A 34 -47.81 22.18 -41.93
CA GLU A 34 -48.08 21.03 -41.07
C GLU A 34 -47.51 19.76 -41.72
N ALA A 35 -46.33 19.35 -41.29
CA ALA A 35 -45.84 18.00 -41.52
C ALA A 35 -46.11 17.21 -40.25
N ARG A 36 -47.09 16.30 -40.30
CA ARG A 36 -47.25 15.18 -39.35
C ARG A 36 -46.00 14.33 -39.42
N GLY A 37 -44.93 14.75 -38.72
CA GLY A 37 -43.72 14.02 -38.53
C GLY A 37 -43.83 13.18 -37.26
N GLY A 38 -43.82 11.89 -37.39
CA GLY A 38 -43.70 10.96 -36.27
C GLY A 38 -42.49 11.34 -35.43
N THR A 39 -42.68 11.63 -34.16
CA THR A 39 -41.62 11.90 -33.18
C THR A 39 -40.64 10.72 -33.21
N LYS A 40 -39.51 10.89 -33.88
CA LYS A 40 -38.34 10.02 -33.63
C LYS A 40 -38.08 10.10 -32.14
N ARG A 41 -38.46 9.07 -31.38
CA ARG A 41 -38.08 8.94 -29.95
C ARG A 41 -36.57 9.04 -29.91
N GLY A 42 -36.05 10.20 -29.44
CA GLY A 42 -34.62 10.42 -29.29
C GLY A 42 -34.00 9.27 -28.46
N VAL A 43 -32.83 8.85 -28.86
CA VAL A 43 -32.06 7.82 -28.13
C VAL A 43 -31.83 8.34 -26.70
N LYS A 44 -32.33 7.59 -25.68
CA LYS A 44 -32.11 7.95 -24.28
C LYS A 44 -30.65 7.73 -23.94
N ARG A 45 -29.97 8.75 -23.44
CA ARG A 45 -28.59 8.72 -22.97
C ARG A 45 -28.52 9.15 -21.51
N TYR A 46 -27.61 8.57 -20.75
CA TYR A 46 -27.37 8.92 -19.36
C TYR A 46 -25.89 8.80 -19.07
N ALA A 47 -25.36 9.76 -18.31
CA ALA A 47 -23.95 9.76 -17.89
C ALA A 47 -23.85 9.77 -16.38
N PHE A 48 -22.84 9.09 -15.86
CA PHE A 48 -22.49 9.11 -14.43
C PHE A 48 -20.99 8.92 -14.27
N THR A 49 -20.47 9.25 -13.08
CA THR A 49 -19.06 9.15 -12.74
C THR A 49 -18.86 8.27 -11.51
N VAL A 50 -17.88 7.39 -11.54
CA VAL A 50 -17.41 6.64 -10.36
C VAL A 50 -16.07 7.20 -9.97
N MET A 51 -15.96 7.63 -8.72
CA MET A 51 -14.73 8.09 -8.08
C MET A 51 -14.11 6.94 -7.31
N GLY A 52 -12.78 6.80 -7.36
CA GLY A 52 -12.07 5.70 -6.72
C GLY A 52 -10.84 6.15 -5.96
N THR A 53 -10.68 5.61 -4.74
CA THR A 53 -9.46 5.65 -3.94
C THR A 53 -8.92 4.26 -3.72
N THR A 54 -7.66 4.15 -3.30
CA THR A 54 -7.00 2.91 -2.89
C THR A 54 -5.83 3.23 -1.97
N ASP A 55 -5.38 2.23 -1.21
CA ASP A 55 -4.13 2.29 -0.45
C ASP A 55 -4.03 3.57 0.42
N LEU A 56 -5.11 3.91 1.11
CA LEU A 56 -5.18 5.11 1.95
C LEU A 56 -4.27 5.00 3.18
N HIS A 57 -4.03 3.78 3.66
CA HIS A 57 -3.08 3.47 4.73
C HIS A 57 -3.18 4.40 5.96
N GLY A 58 -4.40 4.78 6.35
CA GLY A 58 -4.64 5.64 7.51
C GLY A 58 -4.31 7.12 7.32
N ASN A 59 -4.07 7.57 6.08
CA ASN A 59 -3.77 8.96 5.80
C ASN A 59 -5.05 9.78 5.66
N VAL A 60 -5.42 10.50 6.72
CA VAL A 60 -6.54 11.45 6.73
C VAL A 60 -6.06 12.85 6.37
N PHE A 61 -4.97 13.28 6.97
CA PHE A 61 -4.39 14.62 6.83
C PHE A 61 -3.16 14.59 5.91
N ASN A 62 -2.78 15.75 5.37
CA ASN A 62 -1.48 15.93 4.74
C ASN A 62 -0.38 16.04 5.79
N TRP A 63 -0.15 14.95 6.54
CA TRP A 63 0.72 14.92 7.71
C TRP A 63 1.52 13.63 7.82
N ASP A 64 2.82 13.77 8.08
CA ASP A 64 3.71 12.67 8.41
C ASP A 64 3.93 12.59 9.93
N TYR A 65 3.32 11.59 10.57
CA TYR A 65 3.43 11.35 12.00
C TYR A 65 4.82 10.88 12.46
N PHE A 66 5.68 10.40 11.55
CA PHE A 66 7.05 9.99 11.91
C PHE A 66 7.98 11.19 11.98
N THR A 67 7.76 12.22 11.17
CA THR A 67 8.55 13.45 11.18
C THR A 67 7.85 14.60 11.89
N ASP A 68 6.57 14.43 12.24
CA ASP A 68 5.69 15.44 12.87
C ASP A 68 5.65 16.74 12.07
N LYS A 69 5.38 16.61 10.78
CA LYS A 69 5.34 17.70 9.81
C LYS A 69 4.31 17.44 8.74
N GLU A 70 3.97 18.50 8.00
CA GLU A 70 3.28 18.35 6.72
C GLU A 70 4.07 17.40 5.82
N PHE A 71 3.36 16.47 5.17
CA PHE A 71 3.99 15.49 4.29
C PHE A 71 4.57 16.17 3.06
N ASP A 72 5.78 15.79 2.69
CA ASP A 72 6.48 16.22 1.48
C ASP A 72 7.44 15.10 1.05
N ASP A 73 7.27 14.60 -0.16
CA ASP A 73 8.17 13.62 -0.76
C ASP A 73 9.04 14.26 -1.87
N LYS A 74 9.91 13.46 -2.49
CA LYS A 74 10.81 13.93 -3.57
C LYS A 74 10.07 14.50 -4.79
N ASP A 75 8.81 14.10 -4.98
CA ASP A 75 7.96 14.52 -6.09
C ASP A 75 6.95 15.61 -5.65
N HIS A 76 7.09 16.09 -4.42
CA HIS A 76 6.23 17.10 -3.79
C HIS A 76 4.75 16.74 -3.85
N ASN A 77 4.43 15.48 -3.58
CA ASN A 77 3.04 15.05 -3.47
C ASN A 77 2.45 15.47 -2.12
N ASP A 78 1.19 15.88 -2.17
CA ASP A 78 0.33 15.94 -0.99
C ASP A 78 -0.42 14.62 -0.81
N ILE A 79 -0.84 14.33 0.42
CA ILE A 79 -1.58 13.14 0.80
C ILE A 79 -2.86 13.49 1.56
N GLY A 80 -3.64 12.48 1.85
CA GLY A 80 -4.70 12.55 2.83
C GLY A 80 -6.11 12.61 2.27
N LEU A 81 -6.98 11.91 2.99
CA LEU A 81 -8.40 11.79 2.66
C LEU A 81 -9.14 13.14 2.74
N ALA A 82 -8.63 14.10 3.55
CA ALA A 82 -9.18 15.44 3.62
C ALA A 82 -9.02 16.22 2.30
N LYS A 83 -7.91 16.04 1.58
CA LYS A 83 -7.72 16.62 0.23
C LYS A 83 -8.58 15.90 -0.80
N ILE A 84 -8.67 14.57 -0.74
CA ILE A 84 -9.58 13.78 -1.58
C ILE A 84 -11.03 14.22 -1.39
N SER A 85 -11.46 14.53 -0.16
CA SER A 85 -12.81 15.04 0.12
C SER A 85 -13.11 16.31 -0.65
N THR A 86 -12.16 17.23 -0.76
CA THR A 86 -12.33 18.47 -1.56
C THR A 86 -12.52 18.14 -3.04
N LEU A 87 -11.74 17.22 -3.61
CA LEU A 87 -11.90 16.76 -4.99
C LEU A 87 -13.27 16.10 -5.21
N VAL A 88 -13.66 15.19 -4.32
CA VAL A 88 -14.97 14.50 -4.37
C VAL A 88 -16.12 15.49 -4.34
N ASN A 89 -16.09 16.47 -3.43
CA ASN A 89 -17.12 17.50 -3.33
C ASN A 89 -17.22 18.33 -4.63
N ARG A 90 -16.08 18.74 -5.20
CA ARG A 90 -16.02 19.46 -6.47
C ARG A 90 -16.64 18.66 -7.62
N ILE A 91 -16.35 17.35 -7.72
CA ILE A 91 -16.94 16.49 -8.75
C ILE A 91 -18.45 16.30 -8.51
N ARG A 92 -18.88 16.16 -7.26
CA ARG A 92 -20.31 16.05 -6.90
C ARG A 92 -21.08 17.34 -7.23
N GLU A 93 -20.47 18.50 -7.06
CA GLU A 93 -21.05 19.79 -7.47
C GLU A 93 -21.15 19.89 -9.00
N GLU A 94 -20.12 19.48 -9.74
CA GLU A 94 -20.09 19.52 -11.21
C GLU A 94 -21.07 18.53 -11.86
N LYS A 95 -21.02 17.27 -11.43
CA LYS A 95 -21.77 16.16 -12.07
C LYS A 95 -23.16 15.94 -11.46
N GLY A 96 -23.41 16.49 -10.27
CA GLY A 96 -24.56 16.20 -9.44
C GLY A 96 -24.35 14.93 -8.61
N ARG A 97 -24.53 15.04 -7.29
CA ARG A 97 -24.29 13.93 -6.34
C ARG A 97 -25.01 12.61 -6.72
N ARG A 98 -26.22 12.69 -7.29
CA ARG A 98 -27.01 11.50 -7.69
C ARG A 98 -26.44 10.76 -8.91
N ASN A 99 -25.50 11.38 -9.60
CA ASN A 99 -24.82 10.84 -10.78
C ASN A 99 -23.39 10.42 -10.45
N THR A 100 -23.05 10.29 -9.16
CA THR A 100 -21.71 9.91 -8.73
C THR A 100 -21.76 8.76 -7.74
N LEU A 101 -20.78 7.87 -7.79
CA LEU A 101 -20.45 6.88 -6.75
C LEU A 101 -19.03 7.12 -6.29
N LEU A 102 -18.73 6.77 -5.03
CA LEU A 102 -17.39 6.83 -4.44
C LEU A 102 -17.05 5.47 -3.85
N ILE A 103 -16.02 4.82 -4.37
CA ILE A 103 -15.58 3.49 -3.94
C ILE A 103 -14.10 3.49 -3.57
N ASP A 104 -13.67 2.46 -2.83
CA ASP A 104 -12.30 2.26 -2.42
C ASP A 104 -11.82 0.85 -2.78
N ALA A 105 -10.53 0.68 -3.09
CA ALA A 105 -9.96 -0.62 -3.44
C ALA A 105 -9.12 -1.26 -2.32
N GLY A 106 -9.24 -0.80 -1.07
CA GLY A 106 -8.65 -1.46 0.11
C GLY A 106 -7.33 -0.84 0.58
N ASP A 107 -6.75 -1.47 1.59
CA ASP A 107 -5.60 -1.00 2.37
C ASP A 107 -5.88 0.35 3.04
N THR A 108 -6.89 0.33 3.90
CA THR A 108 -7.42 1.55 4.52
C THR A 108 -6.89 1.77 5.93
N ILE A 109 -6.83 0.70 6.78
CA ILE A 109 -6.71 0.83 8.23
C ILE A 109 -5.32 0.58 8.81
N GLN A 110 -4.30 0.36 8.00
CA GLN A 110 -2.91 0.14 8.43
C GLN A 110 -1.97 1.08 7.67
N GLY A 111 -0.91 1.60 8.33
CA GLY A 111 0.19 2.34 7.70
C GLY A 111 0.65 3.57 8.47
N THR A 112 -0.25 4.36 9.06
CA THR A 112 0.12 5.53 9.87
C THR A 112 0.01 5.27 11.36
N GLN A 113 0.65 6.14 12.17
CA GLN A 113 0.47 6.14 13.62
C GLN A 113 -0.99 6.45 14.02
N LEU A 114 -1.75 7.15 13.18
CA LEU A 114 -3.18 7.36 13.41
C LEU A 114 -3.94 6.03 13.42
N SER A 115 -3.75 5.20 12.39
CA SER A 115 -4.37 3.86 12.35
C SER A 115 -3.90 2.96 13.48
N TYR A 116 -2.59 2.94 13.73
CA TYR A 116 -1.99 2.16 14.80
C TYR A 116 -2.56 2.52 16.18
N TYR A 117 -2.67 3.82 16.49
CA TYR A 117 -3.21 4.29 17.78
C TYR A 117 -4.59 3.72 18.04
N TYR A 118 -5.51 3.79 17.08
CA TYR A 118 -6.88 3.32 17.20
C TYR A 118 -7.05 1.79 17.02
N ALA A 119 -6.01 1.11 16.57
CA ALA A 119 -5.99 -0.35 16.57
C ALA A 119 -5.43 -0.94 17.87
N LYS A 120 -4.45 -0.27 18.53
CA LYS A 120 -3.61 -0.87 19.58
C LYS A 120 -3.52 -0.05 20.87
N VAL A 121 -3.46 1.30 20.80
CA VAL A 121 -3.24 2.16 21.99
C VAL A 121 -4.56 2.55 22.65
N ASP A 122 -5.51 3.05 21.87
CA ASP A 122 -6.91 3.30 22.27
C ASP A 122 -7.81 2.50 21.33
N PRO A 123 -7.87 1.15 21.52
CA PRO A 123 -8.36 0.27 20.47
C PRO A 123 -9.87 0.38 20.28
N ILE A 124 -10.29 0.47 19.02
CA ILE A 124 -11.72 0.48 18.65
C ILE A 124 -12.48 -0.75 19.16
N THR A 125 -11.77 -1.85 19.44
CA THR A 125 -12.35 -3.11 19.96
C THR A 125 -12.60 -3.10 21.47
N ALA A 126 -12.11 -2.09 22.20
CA ALA A 126 -12.39 -1.95 23.63
C ALA A 126 -13.89 -1.76 23.89
N GLU A 127 -14.34 -2.09 25.10
CA GLU A 127 -15.70 -1.78 25.53
C GLU A 127 -15.88 -0.26 25.58
N GLY A 128 -16.88 0.26 24.84
CA GLY A 128 -17.04 1.71 24.66
C GLY A 128 -15.94 2.39 23.83
N GLY A 129 -15.12 1.61 23.13
CA GLY A 129 -14.00 2.11 22.34
C GLY A 129 -14.40 3.10 21.26
N PRO A 130 -13.45 3.93 20.78
CA PRO A 130 -13.71 5.01 19.83
C PRO A 130 -14.13 4.49 18.44
N VAL A 131 -14.62 5.39 17.60
CA VAL A 131 -14.79 5.11 16.17
C VAL A 131 -13.46 5.33 15.47
N HIS A 132 -13.09 4.40 14.59
CA HIS A 132 -11.86 4.51 13.83
C HIS A 132 -11.85 5.78 12.95
N PRO A 133 -10.80 6.61 12.94
CA PRO A 133 -10.78 7.87 12.20
C PRO A 133 -11.05 7.70 10.70
N MET A 134 -10.54 6.63 10.07
CA MET A 134 -10.84 6.33 8.67
C MET A 134 -12.34 6.04 8.45
N ALA A 135 -12.98 5.31 9.36
CA ALA A 135 -14.44 5.08 9.28
C ALA A 135 -15.22 6.40 9.43
N GLN A 136 -14.81 7.28 10.36
CA GLN A 136 -15.42 8.60 10.52
C GLN A 136 -15.29 9.45 9.24
N ALA A 137 -14.08 9.54 8.66
CA ALA A 137 -13.83 10.31 7.44
C ALA A 137 -14.60 9.74 6.25
N MET A 138 -14.50 8.45 5.98
CA MET A 138 -15.16 7.79 4.85
C MET A 138 -16.69 7.85 4.96
N ASN A 139 -17.23 7.70 6.16
CA ASN A 139 -18.66 7.91 6.43
C ASN A 139 -19.09 9.36 6.19
N ALA A 140 -18.27 10.35 6.56
CA ALA A 140 -18.58 11.77 6.34
C ALA A 140 -18.49 12.18 4.87
N MET A 141 -17.69 11.47 4.08
CA MET A 141 -17.57 11.61 2.62
C MET A 141 -18.63 10.80 1.86
N ASP A 142 -19.45 10.00 2.54
CA ASP A 142 -20.45 9.11 1.96
C ASP A 142 -19.83 8.17 0.89
N TYR A 143 -18.90 7.32 1.29
CA TYR A 143 -18.47 6.20 0.45
C TYR A 143 -19.62 5.23 0.20
N ASP A 144 -19.66 4.66 -1.00
CA ASP A 144 -20.70 3.73 -1.42
C ASP A 144 -20.28 2.27 -1.20
N ALA A 145 -18.99 1.96 -1.28
CA ALA A 145 -18.39 0.64 -0.99
C ALA A 145 -16.88 0.76 -0.86
N ALA A 146 -16.25 -0.21 -0.17
CA ALA A 146 -14.80 -0.40 -0.19
C ALA A 146 -14.48 -1.89 -0.33
N ALA A 147 -13.49 -2.26 -1.16
CA ALA A 147 -12.94 -3.60 -1.15
C ALA A 147 -12.00 -3.80 0.05
N LEU A 148 -11.74 -5.05 0.41
CA LEU A 148 -10.69 -5.38 1.37
C LEU A 148 -9.35 -5.42 0.65
N GLY A 149 -8.32 -4.78 1.22
CA GLY A 149 -6.94 -5.01 0.87
C GLY A 149 -6.28 -6.07 1.77
N ASN A 150 -4.99 -6.26 1.65
CA ASN A 150 -4.26 -7.18 2.52
C ASN A 150 -3.98 -6.57 3.90
N HIS A 151 -3.77 -5.27 3.97
CA HIS A 151 -3.48 -4.58 5.21
C HIS A 151 -4.69 -4.42 6.15
N GLU A 152 -5.90 -4.72 5.71
CA GLU A 152 -7.07 -4.86 6.59
C GLU A 152 -6.92 -6.00 7.61
N PHE A 153 -6.06 -6.99 7.35
CA PHE A 153 -5.89 -8.17 8.20
C PHE A 153 -4.76 -8.03 9.22
N ASN A 154 -3.88 -7.04 9.13
CA ASN A 154 -2.68 -6.91 9.97
C ASN A 154 -3.02 -6.77 11.47
N TYR A 155 -4.03 -6.02 11.83
CA TYR A 155 -4.47 -5.87 13.23
C TYR A 155 -5.39 -7.01 13.71
N GLY A 156 -5.58 -8.03 12.86
CA GLY A 156 -6.41 -9.20 13.15
C GLY A 156 -7.90 -9.02 12.81
N ILE A 157 -8.57 -10.16 12.66
CA ILE A 157 -10.00 -10.21 12.29
C ILE A 157 -10.91 -9.42 13.25
N PRO A 158 -10.70 -9.40 14.59
CA PRO A 158 -11.55 -8.61 15.48
C PRO A 158 -11.55 -7.10 15.18
N VAL A 159 -10.38 -6.52 14.91
CA VAL A 159 -10.27 -5.09 14.54
C VAL A 159 -10.96 -4.84 13.20
N LEU A 160 -10.71 -5.68 12.20
CA LEU A 160 -11.38 -5.59 10.90
C LEU A 160 -12.90 -5.66 11.02
N ARG A 161 -13.43 -6.59 11.81
CA ARG A 161 -14.89 -6.71 12.03
C ARG A 161 -15.47 -5.50 12.75
N LYS A 162 -14.74 -4.93 13.70
CA LYS A 162 -15.17 -3.72 14.37
C LYS A 162 -15.17 -2.51 13.43
N PHE A 163 -14.15 -2.38 12.58
CA PHE A 163 -14.09 -1.36 11.53
C PHE A 163 -15.28 -1.50 10.56
N GLU A 164 -15.56 -2.73 10.06
CA GLU A 164 -16.72 -3.03 9.21
C GLU A 164 -18.03 -2.54 9.85
N GLN A 165 -18.25 -2.81 11.15
CA GLN A 165 -19.43 -2.37 11.88
C GLN A 165 -19.54 -0.84 12.02
N GLN A 166 -18.42 -0.13 12.00
CA GLN A 166 -18.37 1.32 12.09
C GLN A 166 -18.58 2.02 10.75
N CYS A 167 -18.35 1.30 9.64
CA CYS A 167 -18.59 1.81 8.29
C CYS A 167 -20.10 1.81 7.95
N ARG A 168 -20.57 2.89 7.30
CA ARG A 168 -21.96 3.00 6.79
C ARG A 168 -22.12 2.44 5.38
N PHE A 169 -21.06 1.90 4.82
CA PHE A 169 -20.96 1.26 3.50
C PHE A 169 -20.41 -0.15 3.67
N PRO A 170 -20.69 -1.08 2.74
CA PRO A 170 -20.19 -2.44 2.84
C PRO A 170 -18.70 -2.54 2.55
N LEU A 171 -17.99 -3.35 3.34
CA LEU A 171 -16.67 -3.87 2.98
C LEU A 171 -16.86 -5.11 2.10
N LEU A 172 -16.22 -5.12 0.93
CA LEU A 172 -16.41 -6.12 -0.11
C LEU A 172 -15.22 -7.08 -0.20
N GLY A 173 -15.49 -8.40 -0.20
CA GLY A 173 -14.44 -9.42 -0.29
C GLY A 173 -15.01 -10.73 -0.85
N ALA A 174 -15.22 -10.80 -2.18
CA ALA A 174 -15.83 -11.96 -2.82
C ALA A 174 -14.97 -13.22 -2.74
N ASN A 175 -13.65 -13.09 -2.65
CA ASN A 175 -12.68 -14.16 -2.48
C ASN A 175 -12.10 -14.26 -1.06
N ALA A 176 -12.57 -13.46 -0.11
CA ALA A 176 -12.27 -13.65 1.31
C ALA A 176 -13.29 -14.63 1.90
N LEU A 177 -12.98 -15.93 1.89
CA LEU A 177 -13.93 -16.98 2.24
C LEU A 177 -13.70 -17.48 3.67
N ASP A 178 -14.78 -17.74 4.38
CA ASP A 178 -14.74 -18.50 5.64
C ASP A 178 -14.20 -19.92 5.38
N ALA A 179 -13.18 -20.34 6.10
CA ALA A 179 -12.46 -21.59 5.84
C ALA A 179 -13.30 -22.86 6.04
N LYS A 180 -14.39 -22.79 6.83
CA LYS A 180 -15.25 -23.95 7.11
C LYS A 180 -16.37 -24.08 6.10
N THR A 181 -17.00 -22.94 5.74
CA THR A 181 -18.20 -22.91 4.89
C THR A 181 -17.88 -22.67 3.42
N LEU A 182 -16.70 -22.17 3.11
CA LEU A 182 -16.24 -21.71 1.79
C LEU A 182 -17.19 -20.68 1.16
N ARG A 183 -17.92 -19.94 1.99
CA ARG A 183 -18.75 -18.80 1.58
C ARG A 183 -18.01 -17.51 1.83
N PRO A 184 -18.29 -16.44 1.07
CA PRO A 184 -17.72 -15.13 1.37
C PRO A 184 -17.98 -14.72 2.82
N ALA A 185 -16.92 -14.39 3.54
CA ALA A 185 -16.98 -13.95 4.92
C ALA A 185 -17.41 -12.47 5.04
N PHE A 186 -17.24 -11.70 3.97
CA PHE A 186 -17.69 -10.32 3.80
C PHE A 186 -18.67 -10.24 2.63
N ALA A 187 -19.35 -9.10 2.48
CA ALA A 187 -20.21 -8.88 1.32
C ALA A 187 -19.40 -9.07 0.02
N PRO A 188 -19.84 -9.93 -0.92
CA PRO A 188 -19.05 -10.13 -2.14
C PRO A 188 -19.17 -8.96 -3.12
N TYR A 189 -20.26 -8.22 -3.07
CA TYR A 189 -20.57 -7.10 -3.95
C TYR A 189 -21.56 -6.14 -3.31
N SER A 190 -21.66 -4.94 -3.88
CA SER A 190 -22.77 -4.01 -3.66
C SER A 190 -23.52 -3.72 -4.96
N MET A 191 -24.81 -3.32 -4.84
CA MET A 191 -25.66 -2.98 -5.98
C MET A 191 -26.27 -1.60 -5.78
N HIS A 192 -25.91 -0.65 -6.64
CA HIS A 192 -26.35 0.74 -6.58
C HIS A 192 -27.37 1.04 -7.68
N ARG A 193 -28.32 1.92 -7.37
CA ARG A 193 -29.33 2.38 -8.32
C ARG A 193 -29.20 3.87 -8.56
N LEU A 194 -28.82 4.24 -9.77
CA LEU A 194 -28.77 5.64 -10.20
C LEU A 194 -30.08 6.00 -10.89
N ARG A 195 -30.81 6.94 -10.30
CA ARG A 195 -32.09 7.39 -10.84
C ARG A 195 -31.87 8.26 -12.07
N THR A 196 -32.46 7.84 -13.21
CA THR A 196 -32.41 8.61 -14.42
C THR A 196 -33.69 9.45 -14.62
N PRO A 197 -33.64 10.54 -15.39
CA PRO A 197 -34.84 11.32 -15.72
C PRO A 197 -35.84 10.58 -16.62
N PHE A 198 -35.51 9.37 -17.06
CA PHE A 198 -36.31 8.58 -17.99
C PHE A 198 -37.19 7.52 -17.32
N GLY A 199 -37.22 7.47 -15.98
CA GLY A 199 -37.98 6.48 -15.20
C GLY A 199 -37.44 5.05 -15.29
N ARG A 200 -36.18 4.89 -15.70
CA ARG A 200 -35.46 3.62 -15.83
C ARG A 200 -34.11 3.78 -15.16
N ASP A 201 -33.99 3.30 -13.91
CA ASP A 201 -32.75 3.38 -13.15
C ASP A 201 -31.61 2.61 -13.84
N VAL A 202 -30.38 3.09 -13.68
CA VAL A 202 -29.18 2.33 -14.00
C VAL A 202 -28.78 1.53 -12.76
N LYS A 203 -28.54 0.24 -12.94
CA LYS A 203 -28.02 -0.65 -11.88
C LYS A 203 -26.53 -0.85 -12.07
N VAL A 204 -25.75 -0.36 -11.11
CA VAL A 204 -24.28 -0.50 -11.06
C VAL A 204 -23.91 -1.51 -9.99
N ALA A 205 -23.24 -2.59 -10.37
CA ALA A 205 -22.68 -3.55 -9.43
C ALA A 205 -21.21 -3.23 -9.18
N VAL A 206 -20.78 -3.25 -7.92
CA VAL A 206 -19.37 -3.19 -7.51
C VAL A 206 -19.00 -4.53 -6.88
N LEU A 207 -18.09 -5.27 -7.50
CA LEU A 207 -17.55 -6.54 -7.00
C LEU A 207 -16.24 -6.26 -6.29
N GLY A 208 -16.07 -6.68 -5.04
CA GLY A 208 -14.82 -6.54 -4.29
C GLY A 208 -13.95 -7.81 -4.37
N LEU A 209 -12.68 -7.64 -4.71
CA LEU A 209 -11.68 -8.71 -4.74
C LEU A 209 -10.44 -8.30 -3.97
N THR A 210 -9.95 -9.18 -3.10
CA THR A 210 -8.75 -8.97 -2.30
C THR A 210 -7.60 -9.87 -2.73
N ASN A 211 -6.39 -9.61 -2.19
CA ASN A 211 -5.17 -10.30 -2.58
C ASN A 211 -5.07 -11.71 -1.99
N PRO A 212 -4.72 -12.74 -2.80
CA PRO A 212 -4.49 -14.10 -2.29
C PRO A 212 -3.28 -14.21 -1.34
N GLY A 213 -2.29 -13.31 -1.48
CA GLY A 213 -1.08 -13.27 -0.66
C GLY A 213 -1.34 -13.08 0.84
N ILE A 214 -2.53 -12.64 1.25
CA ILE A 214 -2.95 -12.57 2.65
C ILE A 214 -2.75 -13.91 3.37
N ALA A 215 -2.97 -15.04 2.67
CA ALA A 215 -2.76 -16.37 3.22
C ALA A 215 -1.31 -16.62 3.69
N ILE A 216 -0.35 -15.90 3.12
CA ILE A 216 1.08 -15.93 3.47
C ILE A 216 1.40 -14.81 4.46
N TRP A 217 1.13 -13.57 4.07
CA TRP A 217 1.59 -12.38 4.80
C TRP A 217 0.93 -12.23 6.17
N ASP A 218 -0.36 -12.59 6.28
CA ASP A 218 -1.16 -12.52 7.50
C ASP A 218 -1.53 -13.89 8.07
N LYS A 219 -0.71 -14.91 7.78
CA LYS A 219 -0.96 -16.30 8.19
C LYS A 219 -1.37 -16.43 9.66
N ALA A 220 -0.71 -15.73 10.56
CA ALA A 220 -1.02 -15.76 12.00
C ALA A 220 -2.46 -15.30 12.32
N ASN A 221 -2.99 -14.37 11.55
CA ASN A 221 -4.33 -13.82 11.74
C ASN A 221 -5.42 -14.65 11.05
N VAL A 222 -5.12 -15.28 9.90
CA VAL A 222 -6.14 -15.86 9.00
C VAL A 222 -6.12 -17.38 8.88
N GLN A 223 -5.02 -18.06 9.23
CA GLN A 223 -4.89 -19.52 9.08
C GLN A 223 -5.99 -20.28 9.84
N GLY A 224 -6.66 -21.21 9.15
CA GLY A 224 -7.77 -22.01 9.70
C GLY A 224 -9.09 -21.22 9.89
N LYS A 225 -9.10 -19.91 9.64
CA LYS A 225 -10.27 -19.04 9.74
C LYS A 225 -10.78 -18.60 8.38
N MET A 226 -9.87 -18.30 7.45
CA MET A 226 -10.20 -17.79 6.11
C MET A 226 -9.32 -18.40 5.03
N THR A 227 -9.81 -18.38 3.79
CA THR A 227 -9.08 -18.74 2.57
C THR A 227 -9.28 -17.67 1.50
N PHE A 228 -8.29 -17.51 0.61
CA PHE A 228 -8.25 -16.45 -0.39
C PHE A 228 -7.96 -17.04 -1.78
N PRO A 229 -8.96 -17.64 -2.47
CA PRO A 229 -8.78 -18.11 -3.84
C PRO A 229 -8.51 -16.98 -4.83
N GLY A 230 -8.07 -17.34 -6.04
CA GLY A 230 -7.68 -16.42 -7.08
C GLY A 230 -8.77 -15.44 -7.52
N LEU A 231 -8.34 -14.25 -7.94
CA LEU A 231 -9.25 -13.18 -8.37
C LEU A 231 -10.02 -13.57 -9.63
N GLU A 232 -9.35 -14.21 -10.62
CA GLU A 232 -9.98 -14.63 -11.89
C GLU A 232 -11.11 -15.62 -11.66
N GLU A 233 -10.89 -16.63 -10.82
CA GLU A 233 -11.87 -17.67 -10.51
C GLU A 233 -13.13 -17.07 -9.86
N GLN A 234 -12.92 -16.15 -8.91
CA GLN A 234 -14.03 -15.53 -8.21
C GLN A 234 -14.75 -14.50 -9.06
N ALA A 235 -14.03 -13.71 -9.86
CA ALA A 235 -14.65 -12.84 -10.85
C ALA A 235 -15.48 -13.61 -11.87
N ALA A 236 -14.94 -14.72 -12.40
CA ALA A 236 -15.68 -15.60 -13.34
C ALA A 236 -16.94 -16.20 -12.74
N LYS A 237 -16.98 -16.42 -11.41
CA LYS A 237 -18.17 -16.88 -10.68
C LYS A 237 -19.19 -15.78 -10.47
N TRP A 238 -18.74 -14.57 -10.09
CA TRP A 238 -19.63 -13.50 -9.63
C TRP A 238 -20.15 -12.59 -10.76
N VAL A 239 -19.32 -12.25 -11.75
CA VAL A 239 -19.71 -11.31 -12.83
C VAL A 239 -20.95 -11.79 -13.60
N PRO A 240 -21.05 -13.06 -14.06
CA PRO A 240 -22.26 -13.54 -14.73
C PRO A 240 -23.49 -13.48 -13.83
N LYS A 241 -23.33 -13.76 -12.53
CA LYS A 241 -24.41 -13.66 -11.55
C LYS A 241 -24.90 -12.22 -11.40
N LEU A 242 -24.00 -11.24 -11.30
CA LEU A 242 -24.36 -9.82 -11.22
C LEU A 242 -25.12 -9.36 -12.47
N ARG A 243 -24.66 -9.77 -13.66
CA ARG A 243 -25.36 -9.49 -14.91
C ARG A 243 -26.77 -10.15 -14.95
N SER A 244 -26.89 -11.38 -14.45
CA SER A 244 -28.20 -12.07 -14.36
C SER A 244 -29.16 -11.40 -13.36
N MET A 245 -28.64 -10.73 -12.31
CA MET A 245 -29.40 -9.91 -11.38
C MET A 245 -29.82 -8.56 -11.98
N GLY A 246 -29.42 -8.30 -13.21
CA GLY A 246 -29.79 -7.12 -13.98
C GLY A 246 -28.85 -5.93 -13.80
N ALA A 247 -27.57 -6.15 -13.45
CA ALA A 247 -26.57 -5.10 -13.50
C ALA A 247 -26.36 -4.61 -14.93
N ASP A 248 -26.58 -3.32 -15.16
CA ASP A 248 -26.31 -2.64 -16.42
C ASP A 248 -24.81 -2.33 -16.57
N VAL A 249 -24.14 -2.05 -15.43
CA VAL A 249 -22.70 -1.80 -15.34
C VAL A 249 -22.11 -2.67 -14.23
N VAL A 250 -20.96 -3.29 -14.49
CA VAL A 250 -20.18 -4.05 -13.50
C VAL A 250 -18.80 -3.45 -13.37
N ILE A 251 -18.48 -3.00 -12.18
CA ILE A 251 -17.17 -2.49 -11.78
C ILE A 251 -16.54 -3.50 -10.83
N VAL A 252 -15.28 -3.77 -11.00
CA VAL A 252 -14.49 -4.55 -10.04
C VAL A 252 -13.63 -3.56 -9.24
N SER A 253 -13.72 -3.62 -7.91
CA SER A 253 -12.77 -2.99 -7.02
C SER A 253 -11.80 -4.06 -6.57
N ALA A 254 -10.58 -4.04 -7.11
CA ALA A 254 -9.60 -5.12 -6.95
C ALA A 254 -8.36 -4.62 -6.21
N HIS A 255 -8.15 -5.13 -4.99
CA HIS A 255 -6.88 -4.90 -4.29
C HIS A 255 -5.82 -5.86 -4.81
N SER A 256 -5.30 -5.58 -6.00
CA SER A 256 -4.36 -6.41 -6.75
C SER A 256 -3.83 -5.60 -7.92
N GLY A 257 -2.51 -5.56 -8.10
CA GLY A 257 -1.89 -4.88 -9.23
C GLY A 257 -2.25 -5.53 -10.59
N SER A 258 -1.82 -4.93 -11.68
CA SER A 258 -2.21 -5.33 -13.04
C SER A 258 -1.12 -6.09 -13.82
N SER A 259 0.08 -6.32 -13.23
CA SER A 259 1.27 -6.79 -13.94
C SER A 259 1.29 -8.29 -14.30
N GLY A 260 0.44 -9.12 -13.69
CA GLY A 260 0.47 -10.58 -13.87
C GLY A 260 1.60 -11.28 -13.10
N THR A 261 2.21 -10.63 -12.10
CA THR A 261 3.35 -11.16 -11.32
C THR A 261 2.98 -11.43 -9.87
N SER A 262 3.81 -12.20 -9.17
CA SER A 262 3.67 -12.47 -7.73
C SER A 262 4.99 -12.29 -6.99
N SER A 263 4.98 -11.55 -5.88
CA SER A 263 6.14 -11.38 -5.00
C SER A 263 6.47 -12.67 -4.21
N TYR A 264 5.50 -13.56 -4.06
CA TYR A 264 5.63 -14.84 -3.37
C TYR A 264 5.94 -16.03 -4.32
N GLY A 265 6.26 -15.76 -5.62
CA GLY A 265 6.58 -16.82 -6.59
C GLY A 265 5.48 -17.89 -6.69
N ASP A 266 5.88 -19.17 -6.61
CA ASP A 266 4.99 -20.32 -6.75
C ASP A 266 4.42 -20.85 -5.40
N GLN A 267 4.53 -20.08 -4.30
CA GLN A 267 4.02 -20.51 -2.98
C GLN A 267 2.50 -20.64 -2.93
N LEU A 268 1.78 -19.89 -3.77
CA LEU A 268 0.34 -20.04 -3.99
C LEU A 268 0.08 -20.30 -5.48
N PRO A 269 -0.98 -21.06 -5.81
CA PRO A 269 -1.37 -21.30 -7.19
C PRO A 269 -2.08 -20.10 -7.84
N TYR A 270 -2.14 -18.96 -7.19
CA TYR A 270 -2.85 -17.76 -7.58
C TYR A 270 -1.89 -16.61 -7.83
N ILE A 271 -2.19 -15.77 -8.82
CA ILE A 271 -1.39 -14.59 -9.14
C ILE A 271 -1.75 -13.45 -8.17
N GLU A 272 -0.73 -12.79 -7.61
CA GLU A 272 -0.86 -11.62 -6.73
C GLU A 272 -1.43 -10.42 -7.47
N ASN A 273 -0.79 -10.06 -8.58
CA ASN A 273 -1.10 -8.86 -9.37
C ASN A 273 -1.98 -9.24 -10.58
N ALA A 274 -3.22 -9.67 -10.33
CA ALA A 274 -4.10 -10.32 -11.29
C ALA A 274 -5.18 -9.42 -11.92
N ALA A 275 -5.26 -8.11 -11.60
CA ALA A 275 -6.34 -7.26 -12.11
C ALA A 275 -6.37 -7.19 -13.65
N GLY A 276 -5.19 -7.16 -14.29
CA GLY A 276 -5.08 -7.22 -15.75
C GLY A 276 -5.61 -8.54 -16.33
N LEU A 277 -5.31 -9.66 -15.67
CA LEU A 277 -5.78 -11.00 -16.07
C LEU A 277 -7.30 -11.14 -15.89
N VAL A 278 -7.86 -10.59 -14.82
CA VAL A 278 -9.32 -10.53 -14.60
C VAL A 278 -10.01 -9.79 -15.75
N ALA A 279 -9.49 -8.65 -16.17
CA ALA A 279 -10.03 -7.90 -17.31
C ALA A 279 -9.94 -8.71 -18.61
N GLU A 280 -8.82 -9.37 -18.83
CA GLU A 280 -8.53 -10.13 -20.05
C GLU A 280 -9.40 -11.40 -20.18
N GLN A 281 -9.61 -12.12 -19.07
CA GLN A 281 -10.21 -13.47 -19.08
C GLN A 281 -11.69 -13.49 -18.72
N VAL A 282 -12.20 -12.51 -17.93
CA VAL A 282 -13.57 -12.53 -17.41
C VAL A 282 -14.47 -11.59 -18.21
N PRO A 283 -15.44 -12.13 -18.99
CA PRO A 283 -16.38 -11.32 -19.77
C PRO A 283 -17.37 -10.56 -18.88
N GLY A 284 -17.77 -9.36 -19.31
CA GLY A 284 -18.86 -8.62 -18.70
C GLY A 284 -18.43 -7.67 -17.58
N ILE A 285 -17.17 -7.31 -17.51
CA ILE A 285 -16.63 -6.22 -16.66
C ILE A 285 -16.50 -4.96 -17.54
N ASP A 286 -16.91 -3.81 -17.01
CA ASP A 286 -16.81 -2.52 -17.72
C ASP A 286 -15.60 -1.70 -17.27
N ALA A 287 -15.26 -1.73 -15.96
CA ALA A 287 -14.10 -1.04 -15.40
C ALA A 287 -13.52 -1.79 -14.19
N ILE A 288 -12.23 -1.60 -13.91
CA ILE A 288 -11.55 -2.09 -12.71
C ILE A 288 -10.83 -0.93 -12.01
N LEU A 289 -11.19 -0.67 -10.76
CA LEU A 289 -10.38 0.12 -9.84
C LEU A 289 -9.31 -0.81 -9.25
N VAL A 290 -8.05 -0.47 -9.48
CA VAL A 290 -6.87 -1.25 -9.12
C VAL A 290 -6.24 -0.64 -7.86
N GLY A 291 -5.61 -1.47 -7.03
CA GLY A 291 -4.81 -1.06 -5.89
C GLY A 291 -3.63 -2.00 -5.66
N HIS A 292 -3.01 -1.95 -4.46
CA HIS A 292 -1.92 -2.81 -4.00
C HIS A 292 -0.52 -2.48 -4.58
N ALA A 293 -0.42 -2.17 -5.87
CA ALA A 293 0.87 -1.93 -6.51
C ALA A 293 1.44 -0.52 -6.27
N HIS A 294 0.63 0.40 -5.69
CA HIS A 294 0.99 1.78 -5.44
C HIS A 294 1.45 2.52 -6.72
N THR A 295 0.82 2.22 -7.86
CA THR A 295 1.21 2.73 -9.17
C THR A 295 0.19 3.77 -9.66
N GLU A 296 0.64 4.81 -10.35
CA GLU A 296 -0.27 5.72 -11.04
C GLU A 296 -0.62 5.15 -12.41
N ILE A 297 -1.86 4.70 -12.58
CA ILE A 297 -2.44 4.27 -13.85
C ILE A 297 -3.64 5.17 -14.13
N PRO A 298 -3.48 6.28 -14.87
CA PRO A 298 -4.60 7.17 -15.17
C PRO A 298 -5.68 6.49 -15.98
N GLU A 299 -5.30 5.76 -17.03
CA GLU A 299 -6.18 5.01 -17.91
C GLU A 299 -5.39 3.90 -18.62
N TYR A 300 -5.89 2.67 -18.54
CA TYR A 300 -5.31 1.54 -19.26
C TYR A 300 -6.42 0.62 -19.74
N PHE A 301 -6.46 0.34 -21.05
CA PHE A 301 -7.47 -0.54 -21.63
C PHE A 301 -6.92 -1.95 -21.87
N VAL A 302 -7.65 -2.94 -21.37
CA VAL A 302 -7.38 -4.36 -21.59
C VAL A 302 -8.48 -4.95 -22.46
N THR A 303 -8.11 -5.63 -23.52
CA THR A 303 -9.06 -6.32 -24.40
C THR A 303 -9.44 -7.68 -23.82
N ASN A 304 -10.72 -7.88 -23.52
CA ASN A 304 -11.22 -9.19 -23.08
C ASN A 304 -11.10 -10.22 -24.21
N LYS A 305 -10.37 -11.31 -23.99
CA LYS A 305 -10.08 -12.33 -24.99
C LYS A 305 -11.30 -13.08 -25.53
N LYS A 306 -12.39 -13.14 -24.74
CA LYS A 306 -13.60 -13.89 -25.12
C LYS A 306 -14.61 -13.05 -25.89
N THR A 307 -14.64 -11.73 -25.65
CA THR A 307 -15.67 -10.84 -26.19
C THR A 307 -15.13 -9.76 -27.13
N GLY A 308 -13.82 -9.47 -27.06
CA GLY A 308 -13.22 -8.32 -27.73
C GLY A 308 -13.58 -6.97 -27.09
N GLN A 309 -14.35 -6.95 -25.99
CA GLN A 309 -14.72 -5.72 -25.29
C GLN A 309 -13.49 -5.14 -24.58
N GLN A 310 -13.38 -3.80 -24.59
CA GLN A 310 -12.37 -3.10 -23.81
C GLN A 310 -12.84 -2.94 -22.36
N VAL A 311 -11.97 -3.25 -21.42
CA VAL A 311 -12.15 -3.00 -19.98
C VAL A 311 -11.16 -1.94 -19.58
N VAL A 312 -11.62 -0.84 -18.96
CA VAL A 312 -10.73 0.22 -18.49
C VAL A 312 -10.26 -0.05 -17.07
N LEU A 313 -8.95 0.09 -16.83
CA LEU A 313 -8.31 0.00 -15.52
C LEU A 313 -7.76 1.36 -15.12
N SER A 314 -7.81 1.70 -13.82
CA SER A 314 -7.16 2.88 -13.25
C SER A 314 -6.71 2.60 -11.82
N GLU A 315 -5.53 3.13 -11.45
CA GLU A 315 -4.95 3.04 -10.10
C GLU A 315 -4.48 4.44 -9.66
N PRO A 316 -4.99 4.98 -8.54
CA PRO A 316 -4.72 6.36 -8.12
C PRO A 316 -3.53 6.49 -7.14
N LEU A 317 -2.41 5.78 -7.37
CA LEU A 317 -1.29 5.73 -6.41
C LEU A 317 -1.73 5.22 -5.04
N LYS A 318 -1.33 5.91 -3.98
CA LYS A 318 -1.58 5.59 -2.57
C LYS A 318 -1.81 6.86 -1.74
N TRP A 319 -2.22 6.69 -0.48
CA TRP A 319 -2.28 7.70 0.59
C TRP A 319 -3.18 8.91 0.28
N GLY A 320 -4.03 8.80 -0.74
CA GLY A 320 -4.84 9.94 -1.21
C GLY A 320 -4.06 10.95 -2.06
N GLN A 321 -2.96 10.55 -2.69
CA GLN A 321 -2.21 11.39 -3.65
C GLN A 321 -3.03 11.69 -4.90
N ARG A 322 -3.90 10.76 -5.29
CA ARG A 322 -4.74 10.85 -6.50
C ARG A 322 -6.17 10.37 -6.21
N LEU A 323 -7.09 10.81 -7.07
CA LEU A 323 -8.47 10.31 -7.13
C LEU A 323 -8.75 9.83 -8.56
N THR A 324 -9.08 8.56 -8.74
CA THR A 324 -9.56 8.03 -10.02
C THR A 324 -10.98 8.53 -10.31
N LEU A 325 -11.24 8.89 -11.56
CA LEU A 325 -12.58 9.12 -12.11
C LEU A 325 -12.80 8.18 -13.28
N PHE A 326 -13.86 7.36 -13.22
CA PHE A 326 -14.42 6.65 -14.38
C PHE A 326 -15.65 7.40 -14.86
N ASP A 327 -15.61 7.96 -16.06
CA ASP A 327 -16.74 8.65 -16.68
C ASP A 327 -17.47 7.67 -17.62
N PHE A 328 -18.73 7.35 -17.31
CA PHE A 328 -19.58 6.44 -18.08
C PHE A 328 -20.62 7.20 -18.90
N GLU A 329 -20.74 6.86 -20.16
CA GLU A 329 -21.84 7.27 -21.05
C GLU A 329 -22.66 6.02 -21.43
N LEU A 330 -23.96 6.07 -21.15
CA LEU A 330 -24.89 4.95 -21.38
C LEU A 330 -25.93 5.31 -22.42
N VAL A 331 -26.34 4.29 -23.16
CA VAL A 331 -27.43 4.35 -24.10
C VAL A 331 -28.51 3.30 -23.76
N TRP A 332 -29.78 3.70 -23.83
CA TRP A 332 -30.90 2.77 -23.68
C TRP A 332 -31.14 2.03 -24.99
N ALA A 333 -30.87 0.74 -25.01
CA ALA A 333 -31.03 -0.12 -26.19
C ALA A 333 -31.57 -1.51 -25.80
N LYS A 334 -32.53 -2.03 -26.57
CA LYS A 334 -33.09 -3.37 -26.40
C LYS A 334 -33.63 -3.66 -24.98
N GLY A 335 -34.19 -2.65 -24.29
CA GLY A 335 -34.82 -2.82 -22.97
C GLY A 335 -33.87 -2.73 -21.76
N CYS A 336 -32.58 -2.41 -21.94
CA CYS A 336 -31.60 -2.22 -20.90
C CYS A 336 -30.67 -1.04 -21.20
N TRP A 337 -29.96 -0.54 -20.18
CA TRP A 337 -28.86 0.39 -20.36
C TRP A 337 -27.63 -0.39 -20.83
N LYS A 338 -26.87 0.22 -21.75
CA LYS A 338 -25.58 -0.31 -22.23
C LYS A 338 -24.53 0.76 -22.15
N VAL A 339 -23.34 0.40 -21.76
CA VAL A 339 -22.17 1.27 -21.83
C VAL A 339 -21.87 1.53 -23.30
N GLU A 340 -21.96 2.79 -23.72
CA GLU A 340 -21.58 3.27 -25.05
C GLU A 340 -20.12 3.69 -25.02
N LYS A 341 -19.70 4.36 -23.93
CA LYS A 341 -18.34 4.78 -23.71
C LYS A 341 -18.01 4.76 -22.22
N VAL A 342 -16.81 4.38 -21.89
CA VAL A 342 -16.19 4.58 -20.58
C VAL A 342 -14.76 5.03 -20.77
N GLY A 343 -14.30 5.95 -19.93
CA GLY A 343 -12.91 6.38 -19.87
C GLY A 343 -12.51 6.63 -18.42
N ALA A 344 -11.22 6.74 -18.17
CA ALA A 344 -10.69 7.01 -16.85
C ALA A 344 -9.72 8.21 -16.87
N LYS A 345 -9.51 8.80 -15.71
CA LYS A 345 -8.44 9.77 -15.43
C LYS A 345 -8.20 9.85 -13.95
N VAL A 346 -7.04 10.36 -13.56
CA VAL A 346 -6.73 10.67 -12.17
C VAL A 346 -6.65 12.16 -11.93
N LEU A 347 -7.10 12.61 -10.76
CA LEU A 347 -6.96 13.97 -10.27
C LEU A 347 -5.91 14.03 -9.18
N ASN A 348 -5.06 15.04 -9.22
CA ASN A 348 -3.98 15.23 -8.25
C ASN A 348 -4.47 16.02 -7.03
N SER A 349 -4.22 15.49 -5.81
CA SER A 349 -4.59 16.12 -4.54
C SER A 349 -3.82 17.42 -4.26
N ASN A 350 -2.64 17.63 -4.87
CA ASN A 350 -1.87 18.88 -4.76
C ASN A 350 -2.63 20.12 -5.29
N THR A 351 -3.70 19.90 -6.07
CA THR A 351 -4.48 20.98 -6.69
C THR A 351 -5.53 21.61 -5.78
N VAL A 352 -5.67 21.10 -4.55
CA VAL A 352 -6.71 21.50 -3.61
C VAL A 352 -6.19 21.62 -2.18
N GLU A 353 -6.88 22.39 -1.37
CA GLU A 353 -6.72 22.41 0.08
C GLU A 353 -7.53 21.28 0.73
N GLU A 354 -7.20 20.94 1.96
CA GLU A 354 -7.94 19.99 2.77
C GLU A 354 -9.39 20.47 3.02
N ASP A 355 -10.34 19.56 3.02
CA ASP A 355 -11.72 19.82 3.39
C ASP A 355 -11.83 20.15 4.87
N ARG A 356 -12.15 21.40 5.18
CA ARG A 356 -12.30 21.90 6.56
C ARG A 356 -13.32 21.13 7.39
N LYS A 357 -14.27 20.43 6.76
CA LYS A 357 -15.25 19.60 7.46
C LYS A 357 -14.57 18.34 7.99
N ILE A 358 -13.75 17.68 7.18
CA ILE A 358 -12.98 16.48 7.57
C ILE A 358 -11.94 16.87 8.62
N VAL A 359 -11.19 17.95 8.38
CA VAL A 359 -10.18 18.44 9.33
C VAL A 359 -10.79 18.69 10.71
N ARG A 360 -11.91 19.43 10.78
CA ARG A 360 -12.59 19.70 12.08
C ARG A 360 -13.21 18.46 12.70
N LEU A 361 -13.66 17.51 11.91
CA LEU A 361 -14.24 16.26 12.40
C LEU A 361 -13.22 15.41 13.16
N LEU A 362 -11.95 15.46 12.76
CA LEU A 362 -10.89 14.56 13.24
C LEU A 362 -9.71 15.30 13.87
N SER A 363 -9.85 16.60 14.21
CA SER A 363 -8.79 17.37 14.88
C SER A 363 -8.37 16.76 16.20
N ASP A 364 -9.34 16.34 17.03
CA ASP A 364 -9.05 15.78 18.34
C ASP A 364 -8.31 14.44 18.24
N GLU A 365 -8.68 13.61 17.24
CA GLU A 365 -8.00 12.35 16.94
C GLU A 365 -6.56 12.58 16.47
N HIS A 366 -6.35 13.58 15.61
CA HIS A 366 -5.03 13.99 15.15
C HIS A 366 -4.15 14.47 16.31
N GLU A 367 -4.65 15.40 17.13
CA GLU A 367 -3.92 15.97 18.27
C GLU A 367 -3.53 14.90 19.30
N LYS A 368 -4.41 13.94 19.58
CA LYS A 368 -4.10 12.80 20.47
C LYS A 368 -2.92 11.98 19.93
N VAL A 369 -2.91 11.71 18.63
CA VAL A 369 -1.83 10.92 18.01
C VAL A 369 -0.53 11.70 17.95
N VAL A 370 -0.57 12.99 17.62
CA VAL A 370 0.62 13.87 17.68
C VAL A 370 1.19 13.89 19.10
N ALA A 371 0.34 14.04 20.12
CA ALA A 371 0.77 13.99 21.51
C ALA A 371 1.40 12.64 21.90
N TYR A 372 0.80 11.53 21.41
CA TYR A 372 1.31 10.17 21.64
C TYR A 372 2.68 9.97 21.00
N VAL A 373 2.86 10.30 19.73
CA VAL A 373 4.14 10.03 19.03
C VAL A 373 5.28 10.91 19.54
N ASN A 374 4.97 12.06 20.11
CA ASN A 374 5.95 12.98 20.70
C ASN A 374 6.31 12.67 22.18
N GLN A 375 5.76 11.60 22.77
CA GLN A 375 6.15 11.21 24.13
C GLN A 375 7.62 10.79 24.14
N VAL A 376 8.40 11.40 25.03
CA VAL A 376 9.79 11.02 25.32
C VAL A 376 9.79 9.69 26.05
N ILE A 377 10.55 8.72 25.53
CA ILE A 377 10.63 7.35 26.07
C ILE A 377 12.04 6.96 26.50
N GLY A 378 13.04 7.81 26.25
CA GLY A 378 14.42 7.57 26.64
C GLY A 378 15.34 8.65 26.13
N THR A 379 16.65 8.38 26.20
CA THR A 379 17.72 9.23 25.66
C THR A 379 18.66 8.41 24.79
N ASN A 380 19.38 9.08 23.89
CA ASN A 380 20.40 8.47 23.03
C ASN A 380 21.70 9.26 23.11
N ALA A 381 22.84 8.57 23.29
CA ALA A 381 24.16 9.20 23.48
C ALA A 381 24.67 9.88 22.22
N ALA A 382 24.38 9.34 21.02
CA ALA A 382 24.87 9.88 19.75
C ALA A 382 23.81 9.70 18.65
N GLU A 383 23.72 10.66 17.73
CA GLU A 383 22.80 10.59 16.59
C GLU A 383 23.05 9.33 15.73
N MET A 384 21.97 8.66 15.34
CA MET A 384 21.97 7.56 14.36
C MET A 384 21.07 7.91 13.19
N THR A 385 21.48 7.58 11.97
CA THR A 385 20.70 7.83 10.73
C THR A 385 20.78 6.66 9.77
N SER A 386 19.71 6.42 9.01
CA SER A 386 19.62 5.36 8.00
C SER A 386 19.97 5.80 6.58
N ALA A 387 20.37 7.06 6.37
CA ALA A 387 20.60 7.61 5.03
C ALA A 387 21.60 6.81 4.18
N GLU A 388 22.62 6.23 4.81
CA GLU A 388 23.65 5.41 4.16
C GLU A 388 23.39 3.88 4.30
N ALA A 389 22.37 3.48 5.07
CA ALA A 389 22.05 2.06 5.32
C ALA A 389 21.90 1.19 4.06
N PRO A 390 21.42 1.72 2.91
CA PRO A 390 21.34 0.92 1.69
C PRO A 390 22.68 0.43 1.14
N TYR A 391 23.82 1.03 1.54
CA TYR A 391 25.14 0.69 0.99
C TYR A 391 26.28 0.72 2.01
N LYS A 392 26.01 1.06 3.26
CA LYS A 392 26.96 1.00 4.37
C LYS A 392 26.34 0.35 5.59
N ASP A 393 27.15 -0.27 6.41
CA ASP A 393 26.79 -0.65 7.75
C ASP A 393 26.66 0.59 8.64
N VAL A 394 25.55 0.70 9.37
CA VAL A 394 25.22 1.89 10.16
C VAL A 394 24.56 1.52 11.49
N PRO A 395 24.89 2.24 12.60
CA PRO A 395 24.42 1.88 13.94
C PRO A 395 22.89 1.81 14.10
N ILE A 396 22.12 2.50 13.28
CA ILE A 396 20.66 2.50 13.38
C ILE A 396 20.06 1.14 12.93
N ILE A 397 20.71 0.43 12.00
CA ILE A 397 20.31 -0.93 11.59
C ILE A 397 20.79 -1.94 12.64
N ASP A 398 21.97 -1.71 13.23
CA ASP A 398 22.46 -2.54 14.33
C ASP A 398 21.54 -2.46 15.54
N LEU A 399 20.93 -1.31 15.82
CA LEU A 399 19.95 -1.17 16.90
C LEU A 399 18.74 -2.11 16.68
N ILE A 400 18.20 -2.18 15.46
CA ILE A 400 17.09 -3.12 15.16
C ILE A 400 17.55 -4.55 15.42
N ASN A 401 18.70 -4.92 14.85
CA ASN A 401 19.27 -6.27 14.99
C ASN A 401 19.57 -6.63 16.44
N HIS A 402 20.14 -5.70 17.20
CA HIS A 402 20.44 -5.87 18.61
C HIS A 402 19.18 -6.15 19.43
N ILE A 403 18.11 -5.35 19.25
CA ILE A 403 16.84 -5.51 19.97
C ILE A 403 16.18 -6.84 19.60
N GLN A 404 16.17 -7.21 18.33
CA GLN A 404 15.59 -8.47 17.86
C GLN A 404 16.35 -9.67 18.45
N ALA A 405 17.71 -9.65 18.39
CA ALA A 405 18.55 -10.70 18.93
C ALA A 405 18.39 -10.84 20.44
N ASP A 406 18.34 -9.73 21.18
CA ASP A 406 18.16 -9.70 22.63
C ASP A 406 16.78 -10.28 23.01
N THR A 407 15.72 -9.87 22.30
CA THR A 407 14.37 -10.39 22.50
C THR A 407 14.29 -11.90 22.29
N VAL A 408 14.92 -12.41 21.22
CA VAL A 408 14.96 -13.85 20.93
C VAL A 408 15.79 -14.62 21.96
N LYS A 409 16.94 -14.08 22.38
CA LYS A 409 17.77 -14.68 23.44
C LYS A 409 16.98 -14.83 24.75
N GLN A 410 16.26 -13.77 25.14
CA GLN A 410 15.42 -13.80 26.35
C GLN A 410 14.28 -14.82 26.22
N ALA A 411 13.63 -14.86 25.06
CA ALA A 411 12.50 -15.77 24.80
C ALA A 411 12.92 -17.25 24.80
N LEU A 412 14.14 -17.56 24.36
CA LEU A 412 14.68 -18.93 24.31
C LEU A 412 15.42 -19.33 25.57
N ALA A 413 15.56 -18.44 26.56
CA ALA A 413 16.21 -18.75 27.83
C ALA A 413 15.52 -19.94 28.49
N GLY A 414 16.31 -20.95 28.90
CA GLY A 414 15.81 -22.17 29.52
C GLY A 414 15.26 -23.23 28.54
N THR A 415 15.26 -22.98 27.24
CA THR A 415 14.94 -23.99 26.23
C THR A 415 16.18 -24.77 25.79
N GLU A 416 16.01 -25.85 25.05
CA GLU A 416 17.11 -26.62 24.44
C GLU A 416 17.93 -25.79 23.42
N HIS A 417 17.41 -24.70 22.95
CA HIS A 417 18.06 -23.82 21.97
C HIS A 417 18.78 -22.61 22.59
N ALA A 418 18.74 -22.46 23.93
CA ALA A 418 19.32 -21.32 24.65
C ALA A 418 20.84 -21.14 24.45
N SER A 419 21.55 -22.24 24.12
CA SER A 419 23.01 -22.22 23.89
C SER A 419 23.41 -21.88 22.45
N LEU A 420 22.46 -21.84 21.51
CA LEU A 420 22.77 -21.54 20.13
C LEU A 420 23.01 -20.03 19.95
N PRO A 421 24.02 -19.65 19.13
CA PRO A 421 24.23 -18.24 18.81
C PRO A 421 23.03 -17.68 18.02
N VAL A 422 22.67 -16.42 18.32
CA VAL A 422 21.56 -15.72 17.67
C VAL A 422 22.12 -14.76 16.65
N LEU A 423 21.73 -14.95 15.39
CA LEU A 423 21.89 -14.00 14.30
C LEU A 423 20.59 -13.22 14.11
N SER A 424 20.65 -12.00 13.63
CA SER A 424 19.46 -11.18 13.43
C SER A 424 19.47 -10.51 12.06
N GLN A 425 18.28 -10.37 11.47
CA GLN A 425 18.06 -9.73 10.19
C GLN A 425 17.31 -8.40 10.35
N ALA A 426 17.80 -7.37 9.68
CA ALA A 426 17.06 -6.13 9.47
C ALA A 426 17.32 -5.59 8.05
N ALA A 427 16.47 -4.66 7.61
CA ALA A 427 16.60 -3.97 6.34
C ALA A 427 16.52 -2.45 6.54
N CYS A 428 16.88 -1.67 5.53
CA CYS A 428 16.60 -0.24 5.50
C CYS A 428 15.10 -0.04 5.20
N PHE A 429 14.26 0.03 6.22
CA PHE A 429 12.82 0.21 6.08
C PHE A 429 12.41 1.66 5.77
N SER A 430 13.30 2.62 6.05
CA SER A 430 13.15 4.04 5.73
C SER A 430 14.53 4.66 5.57
N ARG A 431 14.80 5.33 4.45
CA ARG A 431 16.07 6.06 4.23
C ARG A 431 16.19 7.37 5.01
N SER A 432 15.09 7.84 5.57
CA SER A 432 15.02 9.09 6.34
C SER A 432 14.88 8.88 7.85
N ALA A 433 14.95 7.63 8.32
CA ALA A 433 14.87 7.35 9.75
C ALA A 433 16.08 7.93 10.48
N ARG A 434 15.79 8.53 11.64
CA ARG A 434 16.78 9.20 12.46
C ARG A 434 16.41 9.07 13.93
N ILE A 435 17.36 8.69 14.77
CA ILE A 435 17.25 8.80 16.22
C ILE A 435 18.23 9.89 16.66
N PRO A 436 17.76 11.04 17.19
CA PRO A 436 18.61 12.15 17.56
C PRO A 436 19.50 11.82 18.77
N ALA A 437 20.57 12.55 18.96
CA ALA A 437 21.25 12.62 20.25
C ALA A 437 20.38 13.40 21.26
N GLY A 438 20.31 12.94 22.51
CA GLY A 438 19.46 13.53 23.55
C GLY A 438 18.13 12.77 23.70
N GLU A 439 17.03 13.49 23.83
CA GLU A 439 15.70 12.88 24.02
C GLU A 439 15.27 12.06 22.80
N VAL A 440 14.70 10.89 23.07
CA VAL A 440 14.16 9.96 22.08
C VAL A 440 12.67 9.81 22.31
N THR A 441 11.88 10.02 21.27
CA THR A 441 10.43 9.92 21.29
C THR A 441 9.93 8.62 20.65
N ILE A 442 8.63 8.33 20.83
CA ILE A 442 7.97 7.19 20.17
C ILE A 442 8.14 7.27 18.66
N ARG A 443 7.97 8.46 18.04
CA ARG A 443 8.07 8.61 16.58
C ARG A 443 9.46 8.31 16.03
N ASP A 444 10.52 8.68 16.79
CA ASP A 444 11.90 8.43 16.37
C ASP A 444 12.16 6.91 16.23
N VAL A 445 11.64 6.13 17.17
CA VAL A 445 11.75 4.66 17.12
C VAL A 445 10.77 4.05 16.12
N ALA A 446 9.52 4.54 16.07
CA ALA A 446 8.50 4.04 15.16
C ALA A 446 8.85 4.28 13.69
N GLY A 447 9.48 5.42 13.38
CA GLY A 447 9.94 5.76 12.03
C GLY A 447 11.07 4.87 11.52
N LEU A 448 11.76 4.16 12.42
CA LEU A 448 12.80 3.21 12.05
C LEU A 448 12.23 1.90 11.50
N TYR A 449 11.06 1.45 12.01
CA TYR A 449 10.40 0.21 11.59
C TYR A 449 8.94 0.48 11.22
N VAL A 450 8.70 0.86 9.96
CA VAL A 450 7.39 1.35 9.49
C VAL A 450 6.36 0.25 9.22
N PHE A 451 6.79 -1.03 9.17
CA PHE A 451 5.92 -2.18 8.89
C PHE A 451 5.38 -2.85 10.15
N GLU A 452 4.21 -3.48 10.05
CA GLU A 452 3.52 -4.21 11.13
C GLU A 452 4.02 -5.67 11.26
N ASN A 453 5.34 -5.88 11.15
CA ASN A 453 5.91 -7.22 11.23
C ASN A 453 6.08 -7.68 12.67
N THR A 454 5.86 -8.99 12.90
CA THR A 454 6.16 -9.67 14.15
C THR A 454 7.51 -10.40 14.05
N LEU A 455 8.11 -10.75 15.19
CA LEU A 455 9.41 -11.39 15.28
C LEU A 455 9.27 -12.91 15.42
N GLU A 456 10.06 -13.65 14.64
CA GLU A 456 10.21 -15.11 14.74
C GLU A 456 11.67 -15.50 14.96
N ALA A 457 11.87 -16.66 15.59
CA ALA A 457 13.16 -17.32 15.71
C ALA A 457 13.14 -18.62 14.89
N ARG A 458 14.06 -18.74 13.94
CA ARG A 458 14.16 -19.87 13.01
C ARG A 458 15.51 -20.58 13.18
N LEU A 459 15.55 -21.91 13.02
CA LEU A 459 16.80 -22.68 13.04
C LEU A 459 17.41 -22.69 11.64
N MET A 460 18.63 -22.14 11.52
CA MET A 460 19.35 -22.07 10.24
C MET A 460 20.76 -22.64 10.37
N THR A 461 21.28 -23.22 9.29
CA THR A 461 22.68 -23.66 9.20
C THR A 461 23.56 -22.61 8.54
N GLY A 462 24.89 -22.74 8.72
CA GLY A 462 25.85 -21.83 8.09
C GLY A 462 25.76 -21.82 6.56
N ALA A 463 25.55 -22.98 5.93
CA ALA A 463 25.33 -23.08 4.49
C ALA A 463 24.06 -22.30 4.06
N GLN A 464 22.98 -22.41 4.84
CA GLN A 464 21.73 -21.69 4.57
C GLN A 464 21.90 -20.18 4.76
N MET A 465 22.67 -19.75 5.77
CA MET A 465 22.98 -18.32 5.96
C MET A 465 23.82 -17.74 4.82
N LYS A 466 24.81 -18.49 4.30
CA LYS A 466 25.57 -18.06 3.10
C LYS A 466 24.65 -17.88 1.89
N ALA A 467 23.73 -18.81 1.65
CA ALA A 467 22.75 -18.71 0.55
C ALA A 467 21.78 -17.51 0.75
N TYR A 468 21.40 -17.24 2.00
CA TYR A 468 20.57 -16.09 2.35
C TYR A 468 21.26 -14.76 2.06
N LEU A 469 22.51 -14.60 2.50
CA LEU A 469 23.33 -13.42 2.27
C LEU A 469 23.55 -13.18 0.77
N GLU A 470 23.87 -14.25 0.01
CA GLU A 470 24.09 -14.18 -1.41
C GLU A 470 22.82 -13.72 -2.16
N PHE A 471 21.65 -14.22 -1.73
CA PHE A 471 20.38 -13.77 -2.27
C PHE A 471 20.12 -12.28 -1.98
N SER A 472 20.39 -11.83 -0.75
CA SER A 472 20.26 -10.41 -0.37
C SER A 472 21.18 -9.51 -1.21
N ALA A 473 22.40 -9.97 -1.52
CA ALA A 473 23.38 -9.22 -2.30
C ALA A 473 22.94 -8.93 -3.77
N ASN A 474 21.85 -9.57 -4.27
CA ASN A 474 21.26 -9.24 -5.57
C ASN A 474 20.71 -7.80 -5.64
N TYR A 475 20.54 -7.14 -4.50
CA TYR A 475 20.14 -5.75 -4.37
C TYR A 475 21.10 -4.76 -5.03
N PHE A 476 22.38 -5.10 -5.15
CA PHE A 476 23.39 -4.22 -5.72
C PHE A 476 23.51 -4.35 -7.23
N VAL A 477 23.80 -3.24 -7.89
CA VAL A 477 24.16 -3.21 -9.30
C VAL A 477 25.61 -3.70 -9.47
N GLN A 478 25.83 -4.64 -10.39
CA GLN A 478 27.20 -5.07 -10.71
C GLN A 478 28.02 -3.90 -11.28
N THR A 479 29.20 -3.68 -10.72
CA THR A 479 30.07 -2.54 -11.08
C THR A 479 31.38 -3.02 -11.66
N ALA A 480 31.66 -2.67 -12.92
CA ALA A 480 32.89 -3.06 -13.60
C ALA A 480 34.14 -2.55 -12.85
N PRO A 481 35.28 -3.27 -12.92
CA PRO A 481 36.55 -2.81 -12.38
C PRO A 481 36.93 -1.43 -12.93
N GLY A 482 37.34 -0.51 -12.05
CA GLY A 482 37.74 0.86 -12.44
C GLY A 482 36.59 1.85 -12.68
N ALA A 483 35.32 1.42 -12.75
CA ALA A 483 34.19 2.33 -12.86
C ALA A 483 34.04 3.19 -11.60
N GLN A 484 33.60 4.43 -11.76
CA GLN A 484 33.25 5.27 -10.61
C GLN A 484 32.00 4.72 -9.94
N VAL A 485 32.02 4.55 -8.62
CA VAL A 485 30.86 4.11 -7.85
C VAL A 485 30.04 5.33 -7.46
N ASP A 486 28.77 5.34 -7.89
CA ASP A 486 27.78 6.35 -7.54
C ASP A 486 26.75 5.70 -6.58
N PRO A 487 26.71 6.09 -5.28
CA PRO A 487 25.76 5.51 -4.32
C PRO A 487 24.29 5.58 -4.78
N ALA A 488 23.93 6.63 -5.51
CA ALA A 488 22.56 6.81 -6.01
C ALA A 488 22.14 5.78 -7.09
N LYS A 489 23.12 5.11 -7.73
CA LYS A 489 22.91 4.13 -8.81
C LYS A 489 23.37 2.72 -8.44
N LEU A 490 23.90 2.54 -7.24
CA LEU A 490 24.49 1.29 -6.78
C LEU A 490 23.45 0.29 -6.31
N THR A 491 22.31 0.75 -5.85
CA THR A 491 21.28 0.00 -5.15
C THR A 491 20.04 -0.24 -6.02
N ASN A 492 19.09 -1.03 -5.51
CA ASN A 492 17.80 -1.31 -6.15
C ASN A 492 17.94 -1.99 -7.54
N ALA A 493 18.93 -2.84 -7.72
CA ALA A 493 19.09 -3.61 -8.94
C ALA A 493 17.80 -4.37 -9.28
N ASN A 494 17.42 -4.37 -10.56
CA ASN A 494 16.21 -5.01 -11.06
C ASN A 494 14.91 -4.56 -10.38
N GLY A 495 14.89 -3.35 -9.78
CA GLY A 495 13.73 -2.84 -9.06
C GLY A 495 13.56 -3.41 -7.65
N THR A 496 14.56 -4.10 -7.09
CA THR A 496 14.50 -4.64 -5.72
C THR A 496 14.36 -3.49 -4.71
N PRO A 497 13.29 -3.44 -3.92
CA PRO A 497 13.09 -2.38 -2.94
C PRO A 497 14.04 -2.54 -1.73
N ASP A 498 14.28 -1.45 -1.00
CA ASP A 498 15.20 -1.43 0.15
C ASP A 498 14.82 -2.43 1.24
N TYR A 499 13.53 -2.62 1.50
CA TYR A 499 13.07 -3.59 2.49
C TYR A 499 13.28 -5.07 2.07
N ASN A 500 13.75 -5.32 0.85
CA ASN A 500 14.19 -6.63 0.37
C ASN A 500 15.72 -6.73 0.26
N TYR A 501 16.45 -5.81 0.87
CA TYR A 501 17.89 -5.93 1.13
C TYR A 501 18.11 -6.12 2.63
N ASP A 502 18.39 -7.36 3.02
CA ASP A 502 18.57 -7.75 4.40
C ASP A 502 20.05 -7.72 4.81
N VAL A 503 20.32 -7.02 5.89
CA VAL A 503 21.58 -7.03 6.62
C VAL A 503 21.47 -8.05 7.75
N VAL A 504 22.48 -8.89 7.92
CA VAL A 504 22.54 -9.89 9.00
C VAL A 504 23.61 -9.51 9.99
N SER A 505 23.22 -9.28 11.23
CA SER A 505 24.15 -9.03 12.34
C SER A 505 24.52 -10.33 13.07
N GLY A 506 25.75 -10.38 13.58
CA GLY A 506 26.35 -11.53 14.22
C GLY A 506 27.23 -12.38 13.30
N LEU A 507 27.30 -12.05 12.00
CA LEU A 507 28.28 -12.60 11.04
C LEU A 507 29.09 -11.45 10.46
N ALA A 508 30.39 -11.66 10.23
CA ALA A 508 31.19 -10.73 9.43
C ALA A 508 31.28 -11.22 8.00
N TYR A 509 31.06 -10.31 6.99
CA TYR A 509 31.10 -10.70 5.59
C TYR A 509 31.41 -9.50 4.67
N GLU A 510 31.78 -9.81 3.42
CA GLU A 510 32.01 -8.83 2.37
C GLU A 510 31.10 -9.10 1.19
N ILE A 511 30.63 -8.03 0.54
CA ILE A 511 29.84 -8.13 -0.69
C ILE A 511 30.66 -7.49 -1.81
N ASP A 512 31.20 -8.31 -2.72
CA ASP A 512 31.98 -7.83 -3.87
C ASP A 512 31.07 -7.50 -5.06
N ILE A 513 30.89 -6.20 -5.30
CA ILE A 513 30.02 -5.69 -6.36
C ILE A 513 30.63 -5.84 -7.77
N ALA A 514 31.88 -6.25 -7.92
CA ALA A 514 32.45 -6.60 -9.22
C ALA A 514 31.94 -7.97 -9.69
N GLU A 515 31.61 -8.86 -8.75
CA GLU A 515 31.17 -10.20 -9.04
C GLU A 515 29.71 -10.27 -9.53
N PRO A 516 29.37 -11.24 -10.35
CA PRO A 516 27.99 -11.45 -10.76
C PRO A 516 27.11 -11.91 -9.60
N ALA A 517 25.81 -11.70 -9.72
CA ALA A 517 24.82 -12.23 -8.78
C ALA A 517 25.01 -13.75 -8.59
N GLY A 518 24.98 -14.21 -7.36
CA GLY A 518 25.24 -15.62 -6.99
C GLY A 518 26.71 -15.91 -6.63
N SER A 519 27.61 -14.91 -6.64
CA SER A 519 29.03 -15.08 -6.30
C SER A 519 29.63 -13.87 -5.59
N ARG A 520 28.80 -13.04 -4.96
CA ARG A 520 29.20 -11.73 -4.38
C ARG A 520 29.66 -11.81 -2.94
N VAL A 521 29.08 -12.74 -2.17
CA VAL A 521 29.34 -12.80 -0.72
C VAL A 521 30.63 -13.58 -0.46
N THR A 522 31.58 -12.91 0.16
CA THR A 522 32.92 -13.46 0.44
C THR A 522 33.28 -13.25 1.91
N ASN A 523 34.31 -13.94 2.38
CA ASN A 523 34.87 -13.78 3.72
C ASN A 523 33.85 -13.93 4.86
N VAL A 524 32.82 -14.80 4.70
CA VAL A 524 31.81 -15.01 5.74
C VAL A 524 32.44 -15.67 6.96
N ARG A 525 32.34 -14.98 8.12
CA ARG A 525 32.95 -15.40 9.38
C ARG A 525 31.96 -15.32 10.53
N PHE A 526 32.12 -16.24 11.46
CA PHE A 526 31.47 -16.21 12.77
C PHE A 526 32.57 -16.20 13.84
N GLU A 527 32.53 -15.24 14.77
CA GLU A 527 33.56 -15.07 15.82
C GLU A 527 35.00 -15.08 15.26
N GLY A 528 35.20 -14.44 14.12
CA GLY A 528 36.50 -14.34 13.46
C GLY A 528 36.95 -15.60 12.69
N GLN A 529 36.23 -16.72 12.78
CA GLN A 529 36.53 -17.95 12.06
C GLN A 529 35.68 -18.07 10.79
N PRO A 530 36.18 -18.72 9.71
CA PRO A 530 35.34 -18.99 8.54
C PRO A 530 34.06 -19.74 8.94
N LEU A 531 32.92 -19.29 8.42
CA LEU A 531 31.63 -19.89 8.75
C LEU A 531 31.55 -21.34 8.28
N ALA A 532 31.42 -22.30 9.21
CA ALA A 532 31.21 -23.69 8.89
C ALA A 532 29.79 -23.95 8.37
N ASP A 533 29.65 -24.77 7.35
CA ASP A 533 28.36 -25.03 6.69
C ASP A 533 27.33 -25.70 7.57
N ASP A 534 27.80 -26.54 8.51
CA ASP A 534 26.99 -27.32 9.47
C ASP A 534 26.75 -26.57 10.80
N ALA A 535 27.36 -25.40 11.00
CA ALA A 535 27.12 -24.59 12.20
C ALA A 535 25.64 -24.22 12.31
N LYS A 536 25.08 -24.31 13.52
CA LYS A 536 23.65 -24.03 13.76
C LYS A 536 23.47 -22.71 14.48
N PHE A 537 22.48 -21.94 14.01
CA PHE A 537 22.13 -20.64 14.52
C PHE A 537 20.63 -20.54 14.77
N VAL A 538 20.27 -19.77 15.77
CA VAL A 538 18.95 -19.18 15.86
C VAL A 538 18.96 -17.92 15.01
N PHE A 539 18.04 -17.80 14.07
CA PHE A 539 17.90 -16.63 13.20
C PHE A 539 16.66 -15.82 13.58
N ALA A 540 16.88 -14.66 14.17
CA ALA A 540 15.84 -13.68 14.48
C ALA A 540 15.44 -12.96 13.18
N VAL A 541 14.21 -13.12 12.77
CA VAL A 541 13.72 -12.70 11.46
C VAL A 541 12.27 -12.24 11.54
N ASN A 542 11.86 -11.31 10.69
CA ASN A 542 10.47 -10.88 10.65
C ASN A 542 9.54 -11.94 10.01
N ASN A 543 8.25 -11.91 10.39
CA ASN A 543 7.25 -12.87 9.90
C ASN A 543 7.04 -12.80 8.37
N TYR A 544 7.19 -11.62 7.75
CA TYR A 544 7.12 -11.48 6.30
C TYR A 544 8.15 -12.39 5.62
N ARG A 545 9.41 -12.31 6.06
CA ARG A 545 10.50 -13.13 5.56
C ARG A 545 10.33 -14.60 5.93
N ALA A 546 9.94 -14.86 7.17
CA ALA A 546 9.71 -16.22 7.70
C ALA A 546 8.59 -16.97 6.97
N ASN A 547 7.63 -16.25 6.41
CA ASN A 547 6.53 -16.82 5.62
C ASN A 547 6.80 -16.81 4.10
N GLY A 548 8.04 -16.47 3.66
CA GLY A 548 8.47 -16.55 2.25
C GLY A 548 8.45 -15.24 1.50
N GLY A 549 8.12 -14.14 2.15
CA GLY A 549 8.13 -12.81 1.54
C GLY A 549 9.50 -12.45 0.96
N GLY A 550 9.52 -11.93 -0.27
CA GLY A 550 10.74 -11.61 -1.01
C GLY A 550 11.51 -12.82 -1.53
N ASN A 551 10.98 -14.05 -1.40
CA ASN A 551 11.57 -15.31 -1.90
C ASN A 551 12.98 -15.65 -1.36
N PHE A 552 13.31 -15.21 -0.15
CA PHE A 552 14.58 -15.54 0.47
C PHE A 552 14.72 -17.05 0.71
N PRO A 553 15.86 -17.67 0.36
CA PRO A 553 16.01 -19.11 0.41
C PRO A 553 16.02 -19.64 1.85
N HIS A 554 15.50 -20.87 2.04
CA HIS A 554 15.55 -21.69 3.24
C HIS A 554 14.72 -21.20 4.43
N VAL A 555 14.46 -19.90 4.61
CA VAL A 555 13.83 -19.35 5.82
C VAL A 555 12.43 -19.93 6.05
N ALA A 556 11.58 -19.90 5.02
CA ALA A 556 10.19 -20.38 5.13
C ALA A 556 10.09 -21.88 5.44
N ALA A 557 11.08 -22.67 4.98
CA ALA A 557 11.16 -24.11 5.22
C ALA A 557 11.89 -24.46 6.52
N SER A 558 12.53 -23.50 7.20
CA SER A 558 13.29 -23.75 8.42
C SER A 558 12.39 -23.98 9.64
N GLN A 559 12.92 -24.70 10.65
CA GLN A 559 12.19 -24.97 11.87
C GLN A 559 11.89 -23.68 12.63
N LEU A 560 10.61 -23.46 12.95
CA LEU A 560 10.20 -22.41 13.88
C LEU A 560 10.55 -22.84 15.31
N LEU A 561 11.31 -22.00 16.01
CA LEU A 561 11.69 -22.21 17.42
C LEU A 561 10.81 -21.38 18.35
N TRP A 562 10.48 -20.16 17.94
CA TRP A 562 9.66 -19.23 18.71
C TRP A 562 9.05 -18.16 17.80
N SER A 563 7.92 -17.61 18.20
CA SER A 563 7.29 -16.46 17.55
C SER A 563 6.64 -15.53 18.57
N ASN A 564 6.70 -14.24 18.30
CA ASN A 564 5.97 -13.21 19.05
C ASN A 564 4.69 -12.84 18.30
N SER A 565 3.66 -12.44 19.03
CA SER A 565 2.44 -11.80 18.47
C SER A 565 2.53 -10.28 18.41
N ASP A 566 3.50 -9.69 19.12
CA ASP A 566 3.70 -8.25 19.17
C ASP A 566 4.57 -7.80 17.98
N GLU A 567 4.26 -6.63 17.47
CA GLU A 567 5.02 -6.03 16.38
C GLU A 567 6.44 -5.70 16.81
N ILE A 568 7.41 -5.83 15.90
CA ILE A 568 8.82 -5.50 16.15
C ILE A 568 8.94 -4.03 16.57
N ARG A 569 8.18 -3.12 15.96
CA ARG A 569 8.14 -1.70 16.33
C ARG A 569 7.80 -1.51 17.81
N ASN A 570 6.78 -2.21 18.32
CA ASN A 570 6.40 -2.12 19.73
C ASN A 570 7.44 -2.72 20.66
N THR A 571 8.06 -3.84 20.24
CA THR A 571 9.19 -4.42 20.95
C THR A 571 10.33 -3.42 21.06
N MET A 572 10.65 -2.69 19.98
CA MET A 572 11.68 -1.65 19.98
C MET A 572 11.32 -0.48 20.91
N ILE A 573 10.08 0.04 20.84
CA ILE A 573 9.59 1.11 21.72
C ILE A 573 9.67 0.67 23.19
N ALA A 574 9.21 -0.53 23.49
CA ALA A 574 9.26 -1.07 24.84
C ALA A 574 10.70 -1.26 25.35
N TRP A 575 11.61 -1.74 24.50
CA TRP A 575 13.02 -1.92 24.81
C TRP A 575 13.70 -0.57 25.12
N VAL A 576 13.51 0.44 24.26
CA VAL A 576 14.07 1.80 24.48
C VAL A 576 13.53 2.38 25.79
N LYS A 577 12.24 2.25 26.04
CA LYS A 577 11.59 2.73 27.28
C LYS A 577 12.14 2.02 28.51
N ALA A 578 12.38 0.71 28.46
CA ALA A 578 12.93 -0.08 29.57
C ALA A 578 14.41 0.23 29.80
N LYS A 579 15.19 0.40 28.72
CA LYS A 579 16.62 0.75 28.77
C LYS A 579 16.83 2.18 29.30
N GLY A 580 15.97 3.12 28.93
CA GLY A 580 16.01 4.52 29.34
C GLY A 580 17.12 5.35 28.68
N ALA A 581 18.32 4.79 28.54
CA ALA A 581 19.45 5.41 27.85
C ALA A 581 20.05 4.43 26.82
N VAL A 582 20.07 4.85 25.56
CA VAL A 582 20.63 4.11 24.44
C VAL A 582 22.02 4.67 24.13
N ASP A 583 23.01 3.82 24.02
CA ASP A 583 24.36 4.19 23.58
C ASP A 583 24.74 3.30 22.38
N PRO A 584 24.91 3.88 21.18
CA PRO A 584 25.34 3.12 20.01
C PRO A 584 26.66 2.36 20.22
N ALA A 585 27.55 2.82 21.11
CA ALA A 585 28.80 2.12 21.41
C ALA A 585 28.60 0.73 22.04
N GLU A 586 27.40 0.43 22.57
CA GLU A 586 27.12 -0.88 23.17
C GLU A 586 26.80 -1.97 22.11
N PHE A 587 26.37 -1.60 20.91
CA PHE A 587 25.88 -2.55 19.90
C PHE A 587 26.38 -2.29 18.47
N ALA A 588 26.85 -1.08 18.14
CA ALA A 588 27.32 -0.78 16.81
C ALA A 588 28.60 -1.57 16.49
N ALA A 589 28.58 -2.30 15.42
CA ALA A 589 29.70 -3.05 14.89
C ALA A 589 29.67 -3.02 13.36
N VAL A 590 30.84 -2.98 12.72
CA VAL A 590 30.90 -3.10 11.26
C VAL A 590 30.89 -4.58 10.91
N ASP A 591 29.71 -5.13 10.72
CA ASP A 591 29.48 -6.54 10.40
C ASP A 591 29.70 -6.84 8.91
N TRP A 592 29.44 -5.87 8.02
CA TRP A 592 29.58 -6.06 6.59
C TRP A 592 30.16 -4.84 5.87
N LYS A 593 30.70 -5.04 4.69
CA LYS A 593 31.18 -3.96 3.83
C LYS A 593 31.07 -4.32 2.36
N LEU A 594 30.87 -3.31 1.53
CA LEU A 594 30.98 -3.44 0.09
C LEU A 594 32.46 -3.42 -0.32
N THR A 595 32.82 -4.37 -1.18
CA THR A 595 34.12 -4.43 -1.82
C THR A 595 33.98 -4.45 -3.34
N ARG A 596 35.07 -4.13 -4.01
CA ARG A 596 35.23 -4.30 -5.45
C ARG A 596 36.60 -4.90 -5.71
N ASN A 597 36.65 -6.14 -6.21
CA ASN A 597 37.87 -6.96 -6.31
C ASN A 597 38.62 -7.01 -4.96
N GLY A 598 37.91 -7.24 -3.86
CA GLY A 598 38.45 -7.32 -2.52
C GLY A 598 38.89 -5.98 -1.89
N THR A 599 38.71 -4.85 -2.56
CA THR A 599 39.04 -3.52 -2.02
C THR A 599 37.75 -2.82 -1.53
N PRO A 600 37.70 -2.27 -0.30
CA PRO A 600 36.54 -1.52 0.20
C PRO A 600 36.13 -0.40 -0.77
N VAL A 601 34.81 -0.21 -0.93
CA VAL A 601 34.25 0.81 -1.82
C VAL A 601 34.06 2.14 -1.11
N PHE A 602 33.75 2.13 0.23
CA PHE A 602 33.51 3.28 1.05
C PHE A 602 34.36 3.26 2.32
#